data_8ae6aa8188049e07d483e82b97ad7a71
#
_entry.id   8ae6aa8188049e07d483e82b97ad7a71
#
_cell.length_a   1.000
_cell.length_b   1.000
_cell.length_c   1.000
_cell.angle_alpha   90.00
_cell.angle_beta   90.00
_cell.angle_gamma   90.00
#
_symmetry.space_group_name_H-M   'P 1'
#
loop_
_entity.id
_entity.type
_entity.pdbx_description
1 polymer ?
#
loop_
_entity_poly.entity_id
_entity_poly.type
_entity_poly.pdbx_seq_one_letter_code
_entity_poly.pdbx_strand_id
1 'polypeptide(L)'
;FNYTVRESVLMGVTAKLGALEGPTAAQQALVMQMLDQLGIAHLSERGSRKISGGERQLMLIARALVQNARVLIMDEPTANLDYGNSYHVMERVAQLGKDGYTVIFSSHDPNQAFRHATRVLALKGGSILTDGAPAQVLTEPVLSALYGIPVAVRSVDIGGTACTVSLPGGAVKH
;
A
#
# COMPACT_ATOMS: atom_id res chain seq x y z
N PHE A 1 21.71 -10.89 -11.38
CA PHE A 1 21.16 -12.05 -10.67
C PHE A 1 19.64 -12.10 -10.92
N ASN A 2 19.13 -13.28 -11.24
CA ASN A 2 17.72 -13.48 -11.57
C ASN A 2 17.07 -14.32 -10.45
N TYR A 3 16.82 -13.66 -9.30
CA TYR A 3 16.18 -14.30 -8.15
C TYR A 3 14.72 -14.60 -8.42
N THR A 4 14.22 -15.69 -7.87
CA THR A 4 12.79 -15.99 -7.80
C THR A 4 12.10 -15.05 -6.81
N VAL A 5 10.76 -14.99 -6.84
CA VAL A 5 9.96 -14.26 -5.85
C VAL A 5 10.28 -14.76 -4.44
N ARG A 6 10.30 -16.08 -4.24
CA ARG A 6 10.62 -16.72 -2.97
C ARG A 6 12.02 -16.32 -2.45
N GLU A 7 13.03 -16.41 -3.29
CA GLU A 7 14.40 -16.00 -2.93
C GLU A 7 14.48 -14.51 -2.59
N SER A 8 13.78 -13.65 -3.34
CA SER A 8 13.73 -12.21 -3.08
C SER A 8 13.10 -11.88 -1.73
N VAL A 9 12.05 -12.60 -1.32
CA VAL A 9 11.42 -12.44 -0.01
C VAL A 9 12.30 -13.01 1.09
N LEU A 10 12.96 -14.16 0.83
CA LEU A 10 13.88 -14.81 1.77
C LEU A 10 15.04 -13.89 2.18
N MET A 11 15.49 -13.00 1.29
CA MET A 11 16.50 -11.98 1.64
C MET A 11 16.06 -11.08 2.82
N GLY A 12 14.77 -10.95 3.10
CA GLY A 12 14.26 -10.22 4.27
C GLY A 12 14.66 -10.86 5.60
N VAL A 13 14.78 -12.18 5.66
CA VAL A 13 15.20 -12.92 6.87
C VAL A 13 16.71 -13.17 6.92
N THR A 14 17.35 -13.30 5.77
CA THR A 14 18.80 -13.62 5.71
C THR A 14 19.69 -12.48 6.15
N ALA A 15 19.19 -11.25 6.19
CA ALA A 15 19.94 -10.08 6.68
C ALA A 15 20.39 -10.23 8.16
N LYS A 16 19.83 -11.20 8.89
CA LYS A 16 20.16 -11.53 10.29
C LYS A 16 20.99 -12.81 10.44
N LEU A 17 21.30 -13.51 9.33
CA LEU A 17 22.07 -14.75 9.35
C LEU A 17 23.57 -14.48 9.26
N GLY A 18 24.38 -15.28 9.92
CA GLY A 18 25.82 -15.30 9.71
C GLY A 18 26.18 -15.69 8.28
N ALA A 19 27.37 -15.29 7.81
CA ALA A 19 27.81 -15.46 6.42
C ALA A 19 27.86 -16.92 5.90
N LEU A 20 27.72 -17.91 6.79
CA LEU A 20 27.79 -19.35 6.47
C LEU A 20 26.46 -20.10 6.78
N GLU A 21 25.42 -19.42 7.25
CA GLU A 21 24.16 -20.03 7.60
C GLU A 21 23.16 -19.92 6.45
N GLY A 22 22.67 -21.04 5.96
CA GLY A 22 21.56 -21.09 5.02
C GLY A 22 20.21 -20.86 5.71
N PRO A 23 19.16 -20.50 4.95
CA PRO A 23 17.83 -20.29 5.51
C PRO A 23 17.26 -21.60 6.07
N THR A 24 16.72 -21.53 7.29
CA THR A 24 16.10 -22.68 7.97
C THR A 24 14.76 -23.07 7.33
N ALA A 25 14.30 -24.29 7.58
CA ALA A 25 12.98 -24.76 7.14
C ALA A 25 11.84 -23.85 7.69
N ALA A 26 11.95 -23.35 8.91
CA ALA A 26 10.98 -22.44 9.51
C ALA A 26 10.92 -21.08 8.76
N GLN A 27 12.07 -20.55 8.36
CA GLN A 27 12.13 -19.31 7.57
C GLN A 27 11.55 -19.50 6.16
N GLN A 28 11.81 -20.63 5.53
CA GLN A 28 11.21 -20.95 4.23
C GLN A 28 9.68 -21.09 4.35
N ALA A 29 9.17 -21.74 5.39
CA ALA A 29 7.73 -21.83 5.66
C ALA A 29 7.10 -20.44 5.90
N LEU A 30 7.76 -19.56 6.68
CA LEU A 30 7.32 -18.18 6.91
C LEU A 30 7.24 -17.40 5.59
N VAL A 31 8.21 -17.53 4.70
CA VAL A 31 8.17 -16.90 3.39
C VAL A 31 6.95 -17.34 2.61
N MET A 32 6.68 -18.64 2.53
CA MET A 32 5.51 -19.15 1.81
C MET A 32 4.20 -18.68 2.44
N GLN A 33 4.11 -18.61 3.77
CA GLN A 33 2.97 -18.06 4.48
C GLN A 33 2.71 -16.59 4.12
N MET A 34 3.74 -15.75 4.07
CA MET A 34 3.58 -14.34 3.71
C MET A 34 3.20 -14.16 2.23
N LEU A 35 3.75 -14.97 1.35
CA LEU A 35 3.35 -14.99 -0.07
C LEU A 35 1.88 -15.39 -0.24
N ASP A 36 1.41 -16.36 0.52
CA ASP A 36 0.01 -16.80 0.52
C ASP A 36 -0.92 -15.72 1.07
N GLN A 37 -0.58 -15.11 2.20
CA GLN A 37 -1.34 -14.00 2.80
C GLN A 37 -1.52 -12.84 1.83
N LEU A 38 -0.52 -12.57 1.00
CA LEU A 38 -0.58 -11.53 -0.03
C LEU A 38 -1.18 -12.02 -1.37
N GLY A 39 -1.51 -13.31 -1.50
CA GLY A 39 -2.14 -13.91 -2.68
C GLY A 39 -1.19 -14.12 -3.86
N ILE A 40 0.13 -14.15 -3.63
CA ILE A 40 1.16 -14.32 -4.67
C ILE A 40 2.00 -15.59 -4.49
N ALA A 41 1.55 -16.57 -3.69
CA ALA A 41 2.26 -17.85 -3.49
C ALA A 41 2.48 -18.61 -4.80
N HIS A 42 1.55 -18.51 -5.75
CA HIS A 42 1.63 -19.12 -7.09
C HIS A 42 2.80 -18.57 -7.95
N LEU A 43 3.38 -17.45 -7.55
CA LEU A 43 4.53 -16.83 -8.22
C LEU A 43 5.87 -17.17 -7.57
N SER A 44 5.89 -17.98 -6.50
CA SER A 44 7.08 -18.24 -5.67
C SER A 44 8.34 -18.60 -6.47
N GLU A 45 8.19 -19.46 -7.47
CA GLU A 45 9.29 -19.94 -8.34
C GLU A 45 9.51 -19.06 -9.58
N ARG A 46 8.68 -18.02 -9.78
CA ARG A 46 8.82 -17.13 -10.92
C ARG A 46 9.97 -16.13 -10.69
N GLY A 47 10.70 -15.82 -11.72
CA GLY A 47 11.75 -14.78 -11.64
C GLY A 47 11.15 -13.42 -11.29
N SER A 48 11.71 -12.72 -10.32
CA SER A 48 11.21 -11.43 -9.81
C SER A 48 11.16 -10.30 -10.86
N ARG A 49 11.85 -10.48 -11.98
CA ARG A 49 11.79 -9.58 -13.15
C ARG A 49 10.68 -9.93 -14.14
N LYS A 50 10.03 -11.10 -13.99
CA LYS A 50 9.02 -11.62 -14.90
C LYS A 50 7.60 -11.53 -14.30
N ILE A 51 7.41 -10.70 -13.30
CA ILE A 51 6.14 -10.41 -12.63
C ILE A 51 5.70 -8.98 -12.90
N SER A 52 4.40 -8.68 -12.79
CA SER A 52 3.84 -7.34 -12.95
C SER A 52 4.34 -6.36 -11.88
N GLY A 53 4.11 -5.06 -12.09
CA GLY A 53 4.44 -4.02 -11.10
C GLY A 53 3.72 -4.24 -9.77
N GLY A 54 2.43 -4.56 -9.80
CA GLY A 54 1.64 -4.84 -8.59
C GLY A 54 2.12 -6.09 -7.85
N GLU A 55 2.38 -7.18 -8.56
CA GLU A 55 2.96 -8.41 -7.98
C GLU A 55 4.34 -8.15 -7.37
N ARG A 56 5.13 -7.29 -8.00
CA ARG A 56 6.44 -6.87 -7.46
C ARG A 56 6.27 -6.06 -6.18
N GLN A 57 5.30 -5.17 -6.13
CA GLN A 57 5.00 -4.41 -4.91
C GLN A 57 4.57 -5.33 -3.76
N LEU A 58 3.70 -6.31 -4.03
CA LEU A 58 3.32 -7.33 -3.05
C LEU A 58 4.50 -8.18 -2.59
N MET A 59 5.42 -8.54 -3.48
CA MET A 59 6.67 -9.24 -3.13
C MET A 59 7.54 -8.39 -2.19
N LEU A 60 7.63 -7.07 -2.39
CA LEU A 60 8.39 -6.19 -1.49
C LEU A 60 7.72 -6.07 -0.12
N ILE A 61 6.39 -6.04 -0.08
CA ILE A 61 5.63 -6.09 1.18
C ILE A 61 5.87 -7.43 1.90
N ALA A 62 5.82 -8.56 1.20
CA ALA A 62 6.14 -9.87 1.76
C ALA A 62 7.55 -9.88 2.38
N ARG A 63 8.53 -9.31 1.68
CA ARG A 63 9.91 -9.18 2.16
C ARG A 63 10.04 -8.35 3.44
N ALA A 64 9.19 -7.34 3.64
CA ALA A 64 9.13 -6.60 4.89
C ALA A 64 8.46 -7.40 6.01
N LEU A 65 7.38 -8.12 5.71
CA LEU A 65 6.63 -8.92 6.69
C LEU A 65 7.47 -10.06 7.29
N VAL A 66 8.28 -10.75 6.50
CA VAL A 66 9.13 -11.85 7.00
C VAL A 66 10.20 -11.38 7.99
N GLN A 67 10.45 -10.07 8.12
CA GLN A 67 11.32 -9.49 9.13
C GLN A 67 10.67 -9.45 10.53
N ASN A 68 9.43 -9.92 10.66
CA ASN A 68 8.62 -9.84 11.87
C ASN A 68 8.34 -8.39 12.33
N ALA A 69 8.25 -7.48 11.37
CA ALA A 69 7.89 -6.08 11.63
C ALA A 69 6.37 -5.99 11.86
N ARG A 70 5.96 -5.33 12.95
CA ARG A 70 4.54 -5.02 13.20
C ARG A 70 4.11 -3.67 12.65
N VAL A 71 5.07 -2.84 12.28
CA VAL A 71 4.85 -1.54 11.67
C VAL A 71 5.46 -1.55 10.28
N LEU A 72 4.67 -1.26 9.28
CA LEU A 72 5.07 -1.14 7.88
C LEU A 72 4.98 0.34 7.47
N ILE A 73 6.08 0.87 6.94
CA ILE A 73 6.12 2.22 6.38
C ILE A 73 6.37 2.10 4.89
N MET A 74 5.50 2.66 4.10
CA MET A 74 5.55 2.59 2.63
C MET A 74 5.46 3.98 2.04
N ASP A 75 6.37 4.29 1.15
CA ASP A 75 6.36 5.53 0.39
C ASP A 75 5.73 5.28 -0.98
N GLU A 76 4.58 5.91 -1.22
CA GLU A 76 3.78 5.79 -2.44
C GLU A 76 3.66 4.36 -2.99
N PRO A 77 3.07 3.39 -2.24
CA PRO A 77 3.11 1.97 -2.59
C PRO A 77 2.45 1.63 -3.93
N THR A 78 1.74 2.57 -4.54
CA THR A 78 1.05 2.39 -5.82
C THR A 78 1.62 3.26 -6.94
N ALA A 79 2.73 3.97 -6.69
CA ALA A 79 3.38 4.77 -7.72
C ALA A 79 3.75 3.89 -8.93
N ASN A 80 3.50 4.40 -10.13
CA ASN A 80 3.78 3.70 -11.39
C ASN A 80 3.00 2.40 -11.62
N LEU A 81 1.92 2.15 -10.87
CA LEU A 81 0.99 1.06 -11.13
C LEU A 81 -0.22 1.57 -11.94
N ASP A 82 -0.75 0.71 -12.80
CA ASP A 82 -2.05 0.97 -13.39
C ASP A 82 -3.18 0.92 -12.35
N TYR A 83 -4.37 1.34 -12.75
CA TYR A 83 -5.51 1.46 -11.85
C TYR A 83 -5.88 0.13 -11.16
N GLY A 84 -5.90 -0.98 -11.92
CA GLY A 84 -6.25 -2.29 -11.39
C GLY A 84 -5.21 -2.83 -10.42
N ASN A 85 -3.92 -2.74 -10.77
CA ASN A 85 -2.83 -3.16 -9.90
C ASN A 85 -2.76 -2.28 -8.62
N SER A 86 -2.97 -0.97 -8.75
CA SER A 86 -3.05 -0.06 -7.59
C SER A 86 -4.16 -0.47 -6.62
N TYR A 87 -5.35 -0.78 -7.15
CA TYR A 87 -6.47 -1.24 -6.35
C TYR A 87 -6.13 -2.54 -5.60
N HIS A 88 -5.61 -3.55 -6.30
CA HIS A 88 -5.28 -4.84 -5.69
C HIS A 88 -4.20 -4.72 -4.61
N VAL A 89 -3.17 -3.91 -4.83
CA VAL A 89 -2.13 -3.67 -3.81
C VAL A 89 -2.74 -3.02 -2.58
N MET A 90 -3.56 -1.97 -2.74
CA MET A 90 -4.16 -1.27 -1.60
C MET A 90 -5.17 -2.11 -0.82
N GLU A 91 -5.92 -3.00 -1.48
CA GLU A 91 -6.78 -3.98 -0.80
C GLU A 91 -5.96 -4.93 0.10
N ARG A 92 -4.80 -5.41 -0.38
CA ARG A 92 -3.90 -6.23 0.45
C ARG A 92 -3.30 -5.45 1.60
N VAL A 93 -2.94 -4.19 1.38
CA VAL A 93 -2.46 -3.27 2.43
C VAL A 93 -3.53 -3.04 3.49
N ALA A 94 -4.78 -2.79 3.10
CA ALA A 94 -5.89 -2.63 4.03
C ALA A 94 -6.17 -3.91 4.84
N GLN A 95 -6.03 -5.09 4.21
CA GLN A 95 -6.19 -6.37 4.89
C GLN A 95 -5.11 -6.57 5.97
N LEU A 96 -3.86 -6.18 5.71
CA LEU A 96 -2.81 -6.23 6.73
C LEU A 96 -3.16 -5.40 7.97
N GLY A 97 -3.81 -4.23 7.79
CA GLY A 97 -4.33 -3.43 8.91
C GLY A 97 -5.35 -4.20 9.76
N LYS A 98 -6.25 -4.96 9.13
CA LYS A 98 -7.23 -5.83 9.82
C LYS A 98 -6.55 -7.02 10.51
N ASP A 99 -5.46 -7.51 9.96
CA ASP A 99 -4.66 -8.62 10.51
C ASP A 99 -3.76 -8.17 11.69
N GLY A 100 -3.87 -6.90 12.13
CA GLY A 100 -3.18 -6.37 13.30
C GLY A 100 -1.83 -5.71 13.03
N TYR A 101 -1.47 -5.48 11.77
CA TYR A 101 -0.30 -4.66 11.44
C TYR A 101 -0.65 -3.17 11.52
N THR A 102 0.30 -2.35 11.97
CA THR A 102 0.22 -0.90 11.80
C THR A 102 0.84 -0.55 10.45
N VAL A 103 0.03 0.01 9.56
CA VAL A 103 0.49 0.39 8.22
C VAL A 103 0.45 1.91 8.08
N ILE A 104 1.58 2.49 7.72
CA ILE A 104 1.73 3.91 7.39
C ILE A 104 2.15 3.99 5.93
N PHE A 105 1.40 4.72 5.12
CA PHE A 105 1.78 4.93 3.73
C PHE A 105 1.59 6.40 3.32
N SER A 106 2.49 6.89 2.48
CA SER A 106 2.30 8.16 1.79
C SER A 106 1.45 7.97 0.53
N SER A 107 0.65 8.95 0.19
CA SER A 107 -0.11 9.00 -1.05
C SER A 107 -0.39 10.45 -1.45
N HIS A 108 -0.43 10.70 -2.74
CA HIS A 108 -0.92 11.96 -3.30
C HIS A 108 -2.37 11.86 -3.81
N ASP A 109 -3.01 10.70 -3.68
CA ASP A 109 -4.41 10.47 -4.05
C ASP A 109 -5.32 10.44 -2.81
N PRO A 110 -6.15 11.45 -2.57
CA PRO A 110 -7.08 11.48 -1.44
C PRO A 110 -8.15 10.38 -1.51
N ASN A 111 -8.45 9.84 -2.69
CA ASN A 111 -9.40 8.74 -2.83
C ASN A 111 -8.85 7.44 -2.23
N GLN A 112 -7.54 7.22 -2.27
CA GLN A 112 -6.92 6.11 -1.56
C GLN A 112 -7.09 6.26 -0.04
N ALA A 113 -6.92 7.50 0.48
CA ALA A 113 -7.13 7.77 1.89
C ALA A 113 -8.58 7.53 2.32
N PHE A 114 -9.56 8.03 1.56
CA PHE A 114 -10.98 7.78 1.85
C PHE A 114 -11.33 6.30 1.88
N ARG A 115 -10.73 5.51 1.01
CA ARG A 115 -11.05 4.07 0.85
C ARG A 115 -10.33 3.18 1.85
N HIS A 116 -9.07 3.46 2.16
CA HIS A 116 -8.18 2.49 2.81
C HIS A 116 -7.60 2.97 4.15
N ALA A 117 -7.58 4.28 4.44
CA ALA A 117 -6.99 4.79 5.66
C ALA A 117 -8.02 4.90 6.79
N THR A 118 -7.61 4.59 8.02
CA THR A 118 -8.38 4.85 9.24
C THR A 118 -8.06 6.22 9.84
N ARG A 119 -6.88 6.76 9.55
CA ARG A 119 -6.40 8.08 9.99
C ARG A 119 -5.53 8.70 8.92
N VAL A 120 -5.61 9.99 8.77
CA VAL A 120 -4.84 10.78 7.81
C VAL A 120 -4.11 11.90 8.52
N LEU A 121 -2.85 12.08 8.13
CA LEU A 121 -2.04 13.26 8.43
C LEU A 121 -1.80 13.98 7.09
N ALA A 122 -2.45 15.12 6.86
CA ALA A 122 -2.18 15.92 5.68
C ALA A 122 -1.04 16.91 5.95
N LEU A 123 -0.01 16.84 5.12
CA LEU A 123 1.21 17.65 5.27
C LEU A 123 1.27 18.72 4.17
N LYS A 124 1.56 19.96 4.55
CA LYS A 124 1.81 21.04 3.61
C LYS A 124 2.92 21.97 4.12
N GLY A 125 3.90 22.27 3.28
CA GLY A 125 5.00 23.18 3.62
C GLY A 125 5.78 22.77 4.88
N GLY A 126 5.94 21.45 5.11
CA GLY A 126 6.66 20.91 6.28
C GLY A 126 5.86 20.91 7.59
N SER A 127 4.57 21.26 7.55
CA SER A 127 3.69 21.31 8.72
C SER A 127 2.47 20.42 8.55
N ILE A 128 1.91 19.93 9.67
CA ILE A 128 0.65 19.19 9.66
C ILE A 128 -0.50 20.19 9.43
N LEU A 129 -1.20 20.04 8.32
CA LEU A 129 -2.38 20.84 7.99
C LEU A 129 -3.61 20.34 8.74
N THR A 130 -3.78 19.01 8.82
CA THR A 130 -4.87 18.36 9.55
C THR A 130 -4.51 16.93 9.92
N ASP A 131 -5.18 16.38 10.95
CA ASP A 131 -5.00 15.05 11.47
C ASP A 131 -6.35 14.49 11.94
N GLY A 132 -6.73 13.31 11.51
CA GLY A 132 -7.97 12.65 11.93
C GLY A 132 -8.49 11.62 10.95
N ALA A 133 -9.75 11.20 11.14
CA ALA A 133 -10.42 10.27 10.23
C ALA A 133 -10.64 10.92 8.85
N PRO A 134 -10.41 10.19 7.74
CA PRO A 134 -10.47 10.77 6.38
C PRO A 134 -11.75 11.57 6.12
N ALA A 135 -12.91 11.01 6.43
CA ALA A 135 -14.20 11.67 6.18
C ALA A 135 -14.42 12.96 6.99
N GLN A 136 -13.71 13.13 8.09
CA GLN A 136 -13.81 14.31 8.96
C GLN A 136 -12.84 15.42 8.56
N VAL A 137 -11.65 15.05 8.12
CA VAL A 137 -10.57 16.01 7.94
C VAL A 137 -10.25 16.34 6.47
N LEU A 138 -10.54 15.43 5.52
CA LEU A 138 -10.32 15.68 4.10
C LEU A 138 -11.54 16.39 3.48
N THR A 139 -11.79 17.62 3.92
CA THR A 139 -12.87 18.47 3.41
C THR A 139 -12.45 19.20 2.14
N GLU A 140 -13.45 19.75 1.40
CA GLU A 140 -13.17 20.56 0.19
C GLU A 140 -12.17 21.72 0.45
N PRO A 141 -12.31 22.51 1.53
CA PRO A 141 -11.33 23.55 1.83
C PRO A 141 -9.93 23.00 2.11
N VAL A 142 -9.83 21.91 2.86
CA VAL A 142 -8.54 21.28 3.20
C VAL A 142 -7.85 20.73 1.95
N LEU A 143 -8.57 19.98 1.12
CA LEU A 143 -8.02 19.42 -0.12
C LEU A 143 -7.66 20.53 -1.12
N SER A 144 -8.50 21.58 -1.24
CA SER A 144 -8.21 22.72 -2.11
C SER A 144 -6.97 23.48 -1.62
N ALA A 145 -6.83 23.66 -0.32
CA ALA A 145 -5.62 24.25 0.25
C ALA A 145 -4.40 23.36 0.02
N LEU A 146 -4.52 22.04 0.19
CA LEU A 146 -3.43 21.07 0.03
C LEU A 146 -2.89 21.08 -1.40
N TYR A 147 -3.77 20.95 -2.38
CA TYR A 147 -3.41 20.79 -3.80
C TYR A 147 -3.27 22.10 -4.57
N GLY A 148 -3.75 23.23 -4.01
CA GLY A 148 -3.68 24.53 -4.69
C GLY A 148 -4.66 24.68 -5.86
N ILE A 149 -5.67 23.84 -5.94
CA ILE A 149 -6.74 23.85 -6.94
C ILE A 149 -8.09 23.65 -6.24
N PRO A 150 -9.22 24.09 -6.81
CA PRO A 150 -10.53 23.73 -6.28
C PRO A 150 -10.70 22.20 -6.29
N VAL A 151 -11.16 21.63 -5.18
CA VAL A 151 -11.47 20.19 -5.05
C VAL A 151 -12.88 20.07 -4.50
N ALA A 152 -13.70 19.27 -5.15
CA ALA A 152 -15.03 18.88 -4.67
C ALA A 152 -14.95 17.53 -3.95
N VAL A 153 -15.67 17.37 -2.84
CA VAL A 153 -15.84 16.12 -2.12
C VAL A 153 -17.31 15.71 -2.19
N ARG A 154 -17.59 14.51 -2.66
CA ARG A 154 -18.96 14.02 -2.86
C ARG A 154 -19.13 12.63 -2.28
N SER A 155 -20.32 12.37 -1.76
CA SER A 155 -20.76 11.01 -1.48
C SER A 155 -21.49 10.47 -2.71
N VAL A 156 -21.06 9.31 -3.19
CA VAL A 156 -21.67 8.60 -4.33
C VAL A 156 -22.09 7.21 -3.88
N ASP A 157 -23.25 6.76 -4.34
CA ASP A 157 -23.68 5.38 -4.12
C ASP A 157 -23.06 4.48 -5.20
N ILE A 158 -22.38 3.43 -4.76
CA ILE A 158 -21.81 2.41 -5.64
C ILE A 158 -22.34 1.06 -5.17
N GLY A 159 -23.36 0.56 -5.87
CA GLY A 159 -23.95 -0.75 -5.56
C GLY A 159 -24.58 -0.84 -4.16
N GLY A 160 -25.22 0.23 -3.68
CA GLY A 160 -25.85 0.30 -2.35
C GLY A 160 -24.88 0.68 -1.21
N THR A 161 -23.63 1.03 -1.55
CA THR A 161 -22.64 1.48 -0.57
C THR A 161 -22.28 2.94 -0.82
N ALA A 162 -22.46 3.79 0.19
CA ALA A 162 -22.04 5.19 0.12
C ALA A 162 -20.51 5.30 0.18
N CYS A 163 -19.91 5.84 -0.87
CA CYS A 163 -18.48 6.06 -0.99
C CYS A 163 -18.16 7.55 -1.08
N THR A 164 -17.17 8.01 -0.33
CA THR A 164 -16.67 9.38 -0.46
C THR A 164 -15.60 9.44 -1.55
N VAL A 165 -15.74 10.41 -2.46
CA VAL A 165 -14.78 10.64 -3.53
C VAL A 165 -14.42 12.12 -3.60
N SER A 166 -13.18 12.40 -3.96
CA SER A 166 -12.70 13.72 -4.29
C SER A 166 -12.48 13.87 -5.79
N LEU A 167 -12.86 15.00 -6.33
CA LEU A 167 -12.71 15.33 -7.75
C LEU A 167 -12.10 16.73 -7.89
N PRO A 168 -11.18 16.96 -8.83
CA PRO A 168 -10.75 18.31 -9.15
C PRO A 168 -11.97 19.15 -9.52
N GLY A 169 -12.16 20.29 -8.83
CA GLY A 169 -13.21 21.24 -9.11
C GLY A 169 -12.75 22.18 -10.22
N GLY A 170 -13.35 22.07 -11.36
CA GLY A 170 -13.19 22.99 -12.49
C GLY A 170 -14.31 22.67 -13.49
N ALA A 171 -14.95 23.69 -14.06
CA ALA A 171 -15.91 23.47 -15.12
C ALA A 171 -15.19 22.71 -16.24
N VAL A 172 -15.64 21.47 -16.51
CA VAL A 172 -15.28 20.77 -17.76
C VAL A 172 -15.84 21.67 -18.86
N LYS A 173 -14.96 22.45 -19.50
CA LYS A 173 -15.34 23.14 -20.74
C LYS A 173 -15.42 22.04 -21.81
N HIS A 174 -16.64 21.69 -22.17
CA HIS A 174 -16.92 20.88 -23.35
C HIS A 174 -16.59 21.67 -24.61
#